data_c92ed0b0e78f9ec4d277b0978b5b2e13
#
_entry.id   c92ed0b0e78f9ec4d277b0978b5b2e13
#
_cell.length_a   1.000
_cell.length_b   1.000
_cell.length_c   1.000
_cell.angle_alpha   90.00
_cell.angle_beta   90.00
_cell.angle_gamma   90.00
#
_symmetry.space_group_name_H-M   'P 1'
#
loop_
_entity.id
_entity.type
_entity.pdbx_description
1 polymer ?
#
loop_
_entity_poly.entity_id
_entity_poly.type
_entity_poly.pdbx_seq_one_letter_code
_entity_poly.pdbx_strand_id
1 'polypeptide(L)'
;EAGVLGVLPGVLGTLQATEALKVLLGKGETLSGRLLLYDALRMKFHEVKLKKRADAPPILALEDYAGFCGVPATAGGGGGGGGGGKEHLDGPFERVSVARADAWRRDGWRPYTLDVRTAAEAAVVSLPFADRLHPHRQVAQIAAEIPADRDVLVHCKTDIRSAAAARDLAAAGLTRLY
;
A
#
# COMPACT_ATOMS: atom_id res chain seq x y z
N GLU A 1 10.61 0.76 -0.12
CA GLU A 1 10.44 1.29 -1.50
C GLU A 1 10.98 0.26 -2.49
N ALA A 2 10.19 -0.07 -3.52
CA ALA A 2 10.65 -0.91 -4.62
C ALA A 2 11.48 -0.02 -5.56
N GLY A 3 12.76 -0.36 -5.74
CA GLY A 3 13.61 0.31 -6.73
C GLY A 3 13.18 -0.05 -8.16
N VAL A 4 13.43 0.86 -9.10
CA VAL A 4 13.22 0.66 -10.53
C VAL A 4 14.55 0.84 -11.25
N LEU A 5 14.84 -0.05 -12.20
CA LEU A 5 16.01 0.09 -13.08
C LEU A 5 15.94 1.44 -13.81
N GLY A 6 16.96 2.29 -13.64
CA GLY A 6 16.97 3.66 -14.16
C GLY A 6 16.77 3.80 -15.67
N VAL A 7 17.06 2.75 -16.45
CA VAL A 7 16.84 2.72 -17.91
C VAL A 7 15.35 2.65 -18.27
N LEU A 8 14.49 2.10 -17.41
CA LEU A 8 13.06 1.97 -17.70
C LEU A 8 12.34 3.32 -17.81
N PRO A 9 12.53 4.27 -16.86
CA PRO A 9 12.00 5.61 -17.01
C PRO A 9 12.48 6.32 -18.29
N GLY A 10 13.73 6.08 -18.71
CA GLY A 10 14.27 6.61 -19.96
C GLY A 10 13.50 6.13 -21.17
N VAL A 11 13.31 4.81 -21.32
CA VAL A 11 12.55 4.21 -22.42
C VAL A 11 11.11 4.72 -22.41
N LEU A 12 10.42 4.65 -21.28
CA LEU A 12 9.02 5.07 -21.17
C LEU A 12 8.87 6.58 -21.40
N GLY A 13 9.79 7.39 -20.87
CA GLY A 13 9.77 8.85 -21.08
C GLY A 13 9.94 9.23 -22.55
N THR A 14 10.81 8.54 -23.28
CA THR A 14 10.98 8.76 -24.72
C THR A 14 9.72 8.37 -25.52
N LEU A 15 9.08 7.25 -25.16
CA LEU A 15 7.80 6.85 -25.76
C LEU A 15 6.70 7.88 -25.47
N GLN A 16 6.60 8.36 -24.24
CA GLN A 16 5.63 9.41 -23.87
C GLN A 16 5.87 10.72 -24.64
N ALA A 17 7.12 11.14 -24.76
CA ALA A 17 7.48 12.32 -25.55
C ALA A 17 7.09 12.16 -27.03
N THR A 18 7.29 10.96 -27.59
CA THR A 18 6.87 10.64 -28.95
C THR A 18 5.35 10.73 -29.11
N GLU A 19 4.59 10.21 -28.16
CA GLU A 19 3.12 10.33 -28.17
C GLU A 19 2.66 11.79 -28.08
N ALA A 20 3.29 12.59 -27.22
CA ALA A 20 3.00 14.00 -27.10
C ALA A 20 3.26 14.75 -28.43
N LEU A 21 4.38 14.47 -29.10
CA LEU A 21 4.68 15.05 -30.42
C LEU A 21 3.65 14.65 -31.48
N LYS A 22 3.21 13.38 -31.50
CA LYS A 22 2.16 12.94 -32.44
C LYS A 22 0.85 13.72 -32.23
N VAL A 23 0.46 13.92 -30.96
CA VAL A 23 -0.73 14.69 -30.61
C VAL A 23 -0.59 16.15 -31.07
N LEU A 24 0.54 16.80 -30.79
CA LEU A 24 0.80 18.20 -31.14
C LEU A 24 0.86 18.42 -32.66
N LEU A 25 1.43 17.50 -33.41
CA LEU A 25 1.58 17.57 -34.83
C LEU A 25 0.35 17.08 -35.61
N GLY A 26 -0.58 16.42 -34.95
CA GLY A 26 -1.73 15.78 -35.61
C GLY A 26 -1.32 14.69 -36.59
N LYS A 27 -0.19 14.02 -36.38
CA LYS A 27 0.36 13.00 -37.29
C LYS A 27 0.57 11.65 -36.60
N GLY A 28 0.36 10.59 -37.37
CA GLY A 28 0.49 9.21 -36.91
C GLY A 28 -0.70 8.76 -36.06
N GLU A 29 -0.65 7.52 -35.63
CA GLU A 29 -1.63 6.94 -34.68
C GLU A 29 -1.15 7.10 -33.25
N THR A 30 -1.97 7.74 -32.41
CA THR A 30 -1.68 7.88 -30.98
C THR A 30 -2.09 6.64 -30.21
N LEU A 31 -1.56 6.47 -29.01
CA LEU A 31 -1.98 5.42 -28.06
C LEU A 31 -3.31 5.74 -27.34
N SER A 32 -4.08 6.71 -27.79
CA SER A 32 -5.39 7.00 -27.22
C SER A 32 -6.31 5.76 -27.28
N GLY A 33 -6.86 5.36 -26.13
CA GLY A 33 -7.66 4.12 -25.99
C GLY A 33 -6.85 2.82 -26.03
N ARG A 34 -5.54 2.90 -25.87
CA ARG A 34 -4.61 1.75 -25.85
C ARG A 34 -3.64 1.85 -24.69
N LEU A 35 -3.29 0.74 -24.09
CA LEU A 35 -2.23 0.63 -23.08
C LEU A 35 -1.06 -0.12 -23.69
N LEU A 36 0.11 0.50 -23.70
CA LEU A 36 1.35 -0.13 -24.11
C LEU A 36 2.09 -0.68 -22.90
N LEU A 37 2.34 -1.98 -22.88
CA LEU A 37 3.13 -2.67 -21.86
C LEU A 37 4.51 -2.98 -22.42
N TYR A 38 5.56 -2.68 -21.66
CA TYR A 38 6.93 -2.95 -22.03
C TYR A 38 7.55 -4.00 -21.08
N ASP A 39 7.85 -5.17 -21.61
CA ASP A 39 8.64 -6.21 -20.93
C ASP A 39 10.11 -6.00 -21.25
N ALA A 40 10.83 -5.34 -20.37
CA ALA A 40 12.24 -5.02 -20.59
C ALA A 40 13.15 -6.26 -20.59
N LEU A 41 12.79 -7.31 -19.85
CA LEU A 41 13.61 -8.51 -19.79
C LEU A 41 13.55 -9.31 -21.10
N ARG A 42 12.43 -9.22 -21.80
CA ARG A 42 12.22 -9.89 -23.10
C ARG A 42 12.30 -8.94 -24.29
N MET A 43 12.47 -7.63 -24.03
CA MET A 43 12.46 -6.56 -25.05
C MET A 43 11.20 -6.63 -25.93
N LYS A 44 10.04 -6.85 -25.31
CA LYS A 44 8.75 -6.98 -26.00
C LYS A 44 7.77 -5.91 -25.58
N PHE A 45 7.00 -5.46 -26.55
CA PHE A 45 5.87 -4.58 -26.34
C PHE A 45 4.58 -5.37 -26.55
N HIS A 46 3.61 -5.13 -25.65
CA HIS A 46 2.26 -5.65 -25.77
C HIS A 46 1.27 -4.50 -25.75
N GLU A 47 0.31 -4.54 -26.64
CA GLU A 47 -0.72 -3.52 -26.73
C GLU A 47 -2.06 -4.11 -26.29
N VAL A 48 -2.76 -3.41 -25.39
CA VAL A 48 -4.08 -3.76 -24.90
C VAL A 48 -5.04 -2.63 -25.22
N LYS A 49 -6.15 -2.94 -25.91
CA LYS A 49 -7.21 -1.97 -26.18
C LYS A 49 -8.00 -1.66 -24.90
N LEU A 50 -8.14 -0.38 -24.60
CA LEU A 50 -8.96 0.10 -23.48
C LEU A 50 -10.31 0.59 -24.04
N LYS A 51 -11.39 0.07 -23.46
CA LYS A 51 -12.73 0.56 -23.76
C LYS A 51 -13.26 1.36 -22.60
N LYS A 52 -13.77 2.55 -22.86
CA LYS A 52 -14.51 3.32 -21.86
C LYS A 52 -15.77 2.55 -21.47
N ARG A 53 -16.03 2.42 -20.20
CA ARG A 53 -17.29 1.84 -19.70
C ARG A 53 -18.45 2.73 -20.14
N ALA A 54 -19.49 2.13 -20.74
CA ALA A 54 -20.68 2.86 -21.17
C ALA A 54 -21.48 3.43 -19.99
N ASP A 55 -21.39 2.76 -18.83
CA ASP A 55 -22.08 3.08 -17.59
C ASP A 55 -21.19 3.89 -16.59
N ALA A 56 -20.03 4.39 -17.05
CA ALA A 56 -19.18 5.21 -16.20
C ALA A 56 -19.89 6.53 -15.84
N PRO A 57 -20.03 6.87 -14.56
CA PRO A 57 -20.62 8.13 -14.16
C PRO A 57 -19.79 9.31 -14.70
N PRO A 58 -20.44 10.42 -15.08
CA PRO A 58 -19.72 11.61 -15.51
C PRO A 58 -18.92 12.19 -14.33
N ILE A 59 -17.67 12.57 -14.60
CA ILE A 59 -16.84 13.30 -13.63
C ILE A 59 -17.29 14.76 -13.67
N LEU A 60 -18.02 15.21 -12.66
CA LEU A 60 -18.61 16.55 -12.58
C LEU A 60 -17.82 17.54 -11.73
N ALA A 61 -16.88 17.03 -10.89
CA ALA A 61 -16.06 17.83 -10.01
C ALA A 61 -14.69 17.20 -9.82
N LEU A 62 -13.72 17.97 -9.36
CA LEU A 62 -12.44 17.44 -8.92
C LEU A 62 -12.65 16.72 -7.57
N GLU A 63 -12.04 15.56 -7.45
CA GLU A 63 -12.00 14.84 -6.18
C GLU A 63 -11.14 15.61 -5.16
N ASP A 64 -11.56 15.62 -3.90
CA ASP A 64 -10.71 16.06 -2.79
C ASP A 64 -9.63 15.01 -2.53
N TYR A 65 -8.52 15.11 -3.25
CA TYR A 65 -7.40 14.19 -3.12
C TYR A 65 -6.79 14.16 -1.71
N ALA A 66 -6.85 15.26 -0.97
CA ALA A 66 -6.36 15.31 0.40
C ALA A 66 -7.24 14.42 1.31
N GLY A 67 -8.57 14.52 1.16
CA GLY A 67 -9.52 13.63 1.84
C GLY A 67 -9.44 12.19 1.37
N PHE A 68 -9.36 11.97 0.04
CA PHE A 68 -9.28 10.65 -0.59
C PHE A 68 -7.96 9.93 -0.26
N CYS A 69 -6.82 10.63 -0.25
CA CYS A 69 -5.51 10.09 0.09
C CYS A 69 -5.22 10.05 1.59
N GLY A 70 -6.15 10.49 2.43
CA GLY A 70 -5.98 10.45 3.88
C GLY A 70 -4.90 11.38 4.44
N VAL A 71 -4.50 12.43 3.68
CA VAL A 71 -3.54 13.41 4.15
C VAL A 71 -4.29 14.45 4.97
N PRO A 72 -4.02 14.64 6.26
CA PRO A 72 -4.58 15.77 7.03
C PRO A 72 -4.14 17.09 6.40
N ALA A 73 -5.05 18.07 6.32
CA ALA A 73 -4.84 19.39 5.73
C ALA A 73 -3.85 20.30 6.48
N THR A 74 -2.96 19.78 7.33
CA THR A 74 -1.96 20.54 8.04
C THR A 74 -0.61 19.85 8.04
N ALA A 75 0.37 20.57 7.53
CA ALA A 75 1.82 20.36 7.57
C ALA A 75 2.43 19.76 6.31
N GLY A 76 3.25 20.59 5.67
CA GLY A 76 4.00 20.33 4.47
C GLY A 76 5.01 19.19 4.59
N GLY A 77 5.26 18.57 3.49
CA GLY A 77 6.48 17.81 3.20
C GLY A 77 6.31 16.30 3.07
N GLY A 78 6.33 15.81 1.83
CA GLY A 78 7.00 14.57 1.47
C GLY A 78 6.23 13.27 1.40
N GLY A 79 5.78 12.89 0.21
CA GLY A 79 6.02 11.57 -0.35
C GLY A 79 5.09 10.40 -0.05
N GLY A 80 4.27 10.04 -1.02
CA GLY A 80 4.09 8.65 -1.42
C GLY A 80 2.86 7.87 -0.97
N GLY A 81 1.81 7.91 -1.76
CA GLY A 81 1.18 6.77 -2.37
C GLY A 81 0.27 5.85 -1.56
N GLY A 82 -0.96 5.78 -1.94
CA GLY A 82 -1.86 4.65 -1.67
C GLY A 82 -3.18 5.06 -1.04
N GLY A 83 -4.17 5.42 -1.88
CA GLY A 83 -5.51 5.74 -1.46
C GLY A 83 -6.28 4.53 -0.96
N GLY A 84 -6.74 4.63 0.24
CA GLY A 84 -7.81 3.87 0.82
C GLY A 84 -8.48 4.76 1.87
N GLY A 85 -9.79 4.92 1.78
CA GLY A 85 -10.55 5.82 2.63
C GLY A 85 -10.28 5.59 4.11
N LYS A 86 -10.35 6.65 4.92
CA LYS A 86 -10.10 6.64 6.36
C LYS A 86 -10.88 5.57 7.11
N GLU A 87 -12.07 5.19 6.64
CA GLU A 87 -12.90 4.14 7.22
C GLU A 87 -12.23 2.76 7.26
N HIS A 88 -11.26 2.50 6.35
CA HIS A 88 -10.52 1.24 6.33
C HIS A 88 -9.35 1.17 7.33
N LEU A 89 -9.02 2.26 7.98
CA LEU A 89 -7.90 2.33 8.91
C LEU A 89 -8.33 2.48 10.36
N ASP A 90 -9.59 2.85 10.62
CA ASP A 90 -10.13 2.99 11.96
C ASP A 90 -10.70 1.66 12.48
N GLY A 91 -10.57 1.41 13.78
CA GLY A 91 -11.02 0.18 14.39
C GLY A 91 -10.80 0.17 15.91
N PRO A 92 -11.17 -0.89 16.58
CA PRO A 92 -10.98 -1.07 18.03
C PRO A 92 -9.51 -1.40 18.35
N PHE A 93 -8.58 -0.56 17.89
CA PHE A 93 -7.14 -0.65 18.14
C PHE A 93 -6.52 0.75 18.17
N GLU A 94 -5.38 0.90 18.83
CA GLU A 94 -4.62 2.16 18.84
C GLU A 94 -3.59 2.18 17.71
N ARG A 95 -3.62 3.23 16.89
CA ARG A 95 -2.59 3.43 15.86
C ARG A 95 -1.36 4.09 16.45
N VAL A 96 -0.25 3.43 16.26
CA VAL A 96 1.04 3.86 16.78
C VAL A 96 2.00 4.14 15.63
N SER A 97 2.67 5.29 15.65
CA SER A 97 3.74 5.57 14.70
C SER A 97 4.97 4.72 15.02
N VAL A 98 5.78 4.42 13.98
CA VAL A 98 7.03 3.65 14.15
C VAL A 98 7.94 4.28 15.19
N ALA A 99 8.07 5.63 15.19
CA ALA A 99 8.90 6.35 16.15
C ALA A 99 8.39 6.19 17.59
N ARG A 100 7.06 6.21 17.80
CA ARG A 100 6.46 6.02 19.12
C ARG A 100 6.60 4.58 19.60
N ALA A 101 6.38 3.60 18.73
CA ALA A 101 6.55 2.20 19.06
C ALA A 101 8.02 1.88 19.41
N ASP A 102 8.98 2.45 18.67
CA ASP A 102 10.42 2.31 18.96
C ASP A 102 10.80 2.95 20.32
N ALA A 103 10.28 4.16 20.61
CA ALA A 103 10.49 4.81 21.91
C ALA A 103 9.96 3.94 23.05
N TRP A 104 8.72 3.47 22.96
CA TRP A 104 8.13 2.58 23.98
C TRP A 104 8.94 1.29 24.18
N ARG A 105 9.44 0.71 23.10
CA ARG A 105 10.28 -0.49 23.19
C ARG A 105 11.62 -0.22 23.90
N ARG A 106 12.22 0.95 23.69
CA ARG A 106 13.42 1.38 24.43
C ARG A 106 13.14 1.55 25.90
N ASP A 107 11.94 2.03 26.24
CA ASP A 107 11.46 2.20 27.62
C ASP A 107 10.95 0.89 28.26
N GLY A 108 11.14 -0.24 27.60
CA GLY A 108 10.84 -1.55 28.17
C GLY A 108 9.52 -2.19 27.73
N TRP A 109 8.75 -1.54 26.84
CA TRP A 109 7.54 -2.15 26.28
C TRP A 109 7.87 -3.41 25.46
N ARG A 110 7.21 -4.51 25.76
CA ARG A 110 7.44 -5.83 25.14
C ARG A 110 6.13 -6.43 24.64
N PRO A 111 5.55 -5.87 23.57
CA PRO A 111 4.32 -6.42 22.98
C PRO A 111 4.59 -7.78 22.35
N TYR A 112 3.55 -8.56 22.14
CA TYR A 112 3.58 -9.63 21.15
C TYR A 112 3.57 -8.99 19.77
N THR A 113 4.62 -9.17 19.00
CA THR A 113 4.79 -8.51 17.71
C THR A 113 4.43 -9.45 16.56
N LEU A 114 3.34 -9.14 15.86
CA LEU A 114 2.81 -9.92 14.75
C LEU A 114 3.12 -9.24 13.42
N ASP A 115 3.93 -9.89 12.58
CA ASP A 115 4.17 -9.50 11.20
C ASP A 115 3.09 -10.11 10.30
N VAL A 116 2.26 -9.26 9.68
CA VAL A 116 1.16 -9.71 8.82
C VAL A 116 1.47 -9.61 7.32
N ARG A 117 2.74 -9.50 6.98
CA ARG A 117 3.23 -9.53 5.60
C ARG A 117 3.31 -10.96 5.07
N THR A 118 3.69 -11.10 3.83
CA THR A 118 3.96 -12.40 3.22
C THR A 118 5.33 -12.94 3.62
N ALA A 119 5.53 -14.25 3.52
CA ALA A 119 6.82 -14.87 3.77
C ALA A 119 7.93 -14.33 2.84
N ALA A 120 7.60 -14.02 1.59
CA ALA A 120 8.54 -13.45 0.63
C ALA A 120 9.01 -12.04 1.04
N GLU A 121 8.11 -11.21 1.58
CA GLU A 121 8.46 -9.88 2.09
C GLU A 121 9.32 -9.96 3.35
N ALA A 122 8.99 -10.87 4.25
CA ALA A 122 9.74 -11.08 5.50
C ALA A 122 11.13 -11.66 5.25
N ALA A 123 11.31 -12.47 4.21
CA ALA A 123 12.61 -13.02 3.81
C ALA A 123 13.59 -11.94 3.32
N VAL A 124 13.08 -10.83 2.77
CA VAL A 124 13.92 -9.68 2.33
C VAL A 124 14.36 -8.85 3.53
N VAL A 125 13.43 -8.54 4.42
CA VAL A 125 13.69 -7.79 5.66
C VAL A 125 12.63 -8.15 6.70
N SER A 126 13.04 -8.45 7.91
CA SER A 126 12.14 -8.72 9.04
C SER A 126 12.53 -7.90 10.26
N LEU A 127 11.58 -7.69 11.17
CA LEU A 127 11.89 -7.15 12.49
C LEU A 127 12.50 -8.25 13.35
N PRO A 128 13.70 -8.04 13.92
CA PRO A 128 14.39 -9.08 14.69
C PRO A 128 13.65 -9.49 15.98
N PHE A 129 12.62 -8.73 16.34
CA PHE A 129 11.80 -8.94 17.54
C PHE A 129 10.35 -9.30 17.19
N ALA A 130 10.05 -9.67 15.95
CA ALA A 130 8.75 -10.21 15.60
C ALA A 130 8.60 -11.62 16.22
N ASP A 131 7.55 -11.79 17.02
CA ASP A 131 7.26 -13.08 17.64
C ASP A 131 6.68 -14.08 16.63
N ARG A 132 5.92 -13.57 15.65
CA ARG A 132 5.28 -14.41 14.63
C ARG A 132 5.11 -13.68 13.30
N LEU A 133 5.32 -14.43 12.22
CA LEU A 133 4.91 -14.05 10.87
C LEU A 133 3.63 -14.83 10.51
N HIS A 134 2.56 -14.11 10.18
CA HIS A 134 1.31 -14.74 9.73
C HIS A 134 0.54 -13.81 8.79
N PRO A 135 0.25 -14.22 7.53
CA PRO A 135 -0.38 -13.33 6.56
C PRO A 135 -1.73 -12.79 7.02
N HIS A 136 -1.98 -11.49 6.79
CA HIS A 136 -3.14 -10.75 7.30
C HIS A 136 -4.51 -11.42 7.04
N ARG A 137 -4.67 -12.11 5.90
CA ARG A 137 -5.95 -12.76 5.55
C ARG A 137 -6.27 -14.01 6.36
N GLN A 138 -5.34 -14.47 7.17
CA GLN A 138 -5.44 -15.72 7.92
C GLN A 138 -5.31 -15.50 9.44
N VAL A 139 -5.20 -14.24 9.89
CA VAL A 139 -4.94 -13.94 11.31
C VAL A 139 -6.03 -14.43 12.27
N ALA A 140 -7.28 -14.51 11.81
CA ALA A 140 -8.36 -15.06 12.60
C ALA A 140 -8.12 -16.53 13.02
N GLN A 141 -7.38 -17.28 12.21
CA GLN A 141 -7.07 -18.70 12.49
C GLN A 141 -6.14 -18.87 13.69
N ILE A 142 -5.33 -17.86 13.98
CA ILE A 142 -4.35 -17.89 15.06
C ILE A 142 -4.74 -17.01 16.25
N ALA A 143 -5.91 -16.40 16.24
CA ALA A 143 -6.31 -15.45 17.29
C ALA A 143 -6.27 -16.09 18.70
N ALA A 144 -6.69 -17.33 18.82
CA ALA A 144 -6.65 -18.07 20.09
C ALA A 144 -5.23 -18.42 20.59
N GLU A 145 -4.22 -18.35 19.72
CA GLU A 145 -2.83 -18.64 20.05
C GLU A 145 -2.06 -17.37 20.45
N ILE A 146 -2.65 -16.19 20.25
CA ILE A 146 -2.06 -14.90 20.60
C ILE A 146 -2.33 -14.63 22.09
N PRO A 147 -1.30 -14.27 22.89
CA PRO A 147 -1.49 -13.99 24.31
C PRO A 147 -2.46 -12.83 24.54
N ALA A 148 -3.58 -13.08 25.22
CA ALA A 148 -4.61 -12.07 25.50
C ALA A 148 -4.20 -11.10 26.64
N ASP A 149 -3.22 -11.47 27.44
CA ASP A 149 -2.67 -10.71 28.56
C ASP A 149 -1.56 -9.73 28.18
N ARG A 150 -1.08 -9.79 26.94
CA ARG A 150 -0.05 -8.90 26.38
C ARG A 150 -0.62 -7.90 25.39
N ASP A 151 0.05 -6.77 25.25
CA ASP A 151 -0.16 -5.87 24.11
C ASP A 151 0.24 -6.58 22.83
N VAL A 152 -0.51 -6.37 21.76
CA VAL A 152 -0.24 -6.98 20.46
C VAL A 152 0.08 -5.88 19.45
N LEU A 153 1.32 -5.81 18.99
CA LEU A 153 1.76 -4.91 17.95
C LEU A 153 1.65 -5.59 16.60
N VAL A 154 0.72 -5.14 15.78
CA VAL A 154 0.48 -5.66 14.44
C VAL A 154 1.15 -4.76 13.41
N HIS A 155 2.09 -5.29 12.62
CA HIS A 155 2.76 -4.47 11.63
C HIS A 155 2.71 -5.06 10.22
N CYS A 156 2.74 -4.16 9.24
CA CYS A 156 2.89 -4.50 7.84
C CYS A 156 3.78 -3.45 7.13
N LYS A 157 3.71 -3.34 5.80
CA LYS A 157 4.49 -2.35 5.04
C LYS A 157 3.87 -0.96 5.03
N THR A 158 2.53 -0.85 4.91
CA THR A 158 1.83 0.40 4.57
C THR A 158 0.55 0.62 5.38
N ASP A 159 0.43 0.02 6.56
CA ASP A 159 -0.69 0.22 7.49
C ASP A 159 -2.01 -0.51 7.12
N ILE A 160 -2.34 -0.65 5.85
CA ILE A 160 -3.61 -1.20 5.37
C ILE A 160 -3.85 -2.64 5.86
N ARG A 161 -2.85 -3.50 5.71
CA ARG A 161 -2.94 -4.91 6.09
C ARG A 161 -2.93 -5.11 7.60
N SER A 162 -2.15 -4.32 8.34
CA SER A 162 -2.12 -4.38 9.80
C SER A 162 -3.44 -3.89 10.40
N ALA A 163 -4.03 -2.81 9.86
CA ALA A 163 -5.33 -2.35 10.30
C ALA A 163 -6.46 -3.36 10.01
N ALA A 164 -6.43 -4.04 8.86
CA ALA A 164 -7.37 -5.12 8.57
C ALA A 164 -7.20 -6.29 9.54
N ALA A 165 -5.97 -6.74 9.75
CA ALA A 165 -5.65 -7.82 10.68
C ALA A 165 -6.03 -7.48 12.13
N ALA A 166 -5.79 -6.24 12.57
CA ALA A 166 -6.17 -5.79 13.90
C ALA A 166 -7.69 -5.81 14.12
N ARG A 167 -8.48 -5.47 13.08
CA ARG A 167 -9.96 -5.62 13.15
C ARG A 167 -10.40 -7.07 13.28
N ASP A 168 -9.81 -7.96 12.50
CA ASP A 168 -10.13 -9.38 12.56
C ASP A 168 -9.77 -9.97 13.94
N LEU A 169 -8.63 -9.56 14.50
CA LEU A 169 -8.20 -9.96 15.85
C LEU A 169 -9.11 -9.38 16.93
N ALA A 170 -9.54 -8.13 16.80
CA ALA A 170 -10.49 -7.53 17.73
C ALA A 170 -11.86 -8.22 17.67
N ALA A 171 -12.34 -8.58 16.47
CA ALA A 171 -13.55 -9.37 16.31
C ALA A 171 -13.43 -10.76 16.96
N ALA A 172 -12.22 -11.31 17.03
CA ALA A 172 -11.90 -12.55 17.74
C ALA A 172 -11.70 -12.37 19.27
N GLY A 173 -11.87 -11.14 19.79
CA GLY A 173 -11.87 -10.86 21.23
C GLY A 173 -10.58 -10.27 21.81
N LEU A 174 -9.56 -9.97 21.00
CA LEU A 174 -8.37 -9.28 21.49
C LEU A 174 -8.64 -7.77 21.64
N THR A 175 -8.26 -7.20 22.78
CA THR A 175 -8.57 -5.79 23.10
C THR A 175 -7.37 -4.86 23.20
N ARG A 176 -6.15 -5.40 23.26
CA ARG A 176 -4.89 -4.65 23.43
C ARG A 176 -4.08 -4.64 22.13
N LEU A 177 -4.66 -4.02 21.10
CA LEU A 177 -4.14 -4.02 19.73
C LEU A 177 -3.54 -2.66 19.37
N TYR A 178 -2.33 -2.68 18.77
CA TYR A 178 -1.55 -1.51 18.34
C TYR A 178 -1.04 -1.67 16.92
#